data_0a29e9b9d0ccdfe4f72c6d2756b4cddd
#
_entry.id   0a29e9b9d0ccdfe4f72c6d2756b4cddd
#
_cell.length_a   1.000
_cell.length_b   1.000
_cell.length_c   1.000
_cell.angle_alpha   90.00
_cell.angle_beta   90.00
_cell.angle_gamma   90.00
#
_symmetry.space_group_name_H-M   'P 1'
#
loop_
_entity.id
_entity.type
_entity.pdbx_description
1 polymer ?
#
loop_
_entity_poly.entity_id
_entity_poly.type
_entity_poly.pdbx_seq_one_letter_code
_entity_poly.pdbx_strand_id
1 'polypeptide(L)'
;RLMEIPKRIIEKYQGTTRNEFIFPVPTNATCNTHIGKLVEKAEIITEQKVTFHTARHTFGTMFLTDGVPLQSLSKMLGHKNISTTQIYAKITSQKISKDMDLVTPKFKAMEEAFMMAI
;
A
#
# COMPACT_ATOMS: atom_id res chain seq x y z
N ARG A 1 14.86 -3.23 -2.15
CA ARG A 1 15.13 -2.81 -3.54
C ARG A 1 14.10 -1.78 -3.97
N LEU A 2 14.53 -0.61 -4.45
CA LEU A 2 13.64 0.41 -4.99
C LEU A 2 13.19 0.02 -6.40
N MET A 3 11.90 0.26 -6.69
CA MET A 3 11.35 0.18 -8.04
C MET A 3 11.84 1.35 -8.91
N GLU A 4 11.64 1.29 -10.21
CA GLU A 4 12.19 2.26 -11.16
C GLU A 4 11.63 3.68 -10.98
N ILE A 5 10.31 3.83 -10.77
CA ILE A 5 9.67 5.13 -10.58
C ILE A 5 10.22 5.88 -9.35
N PRO A 6 10.30 5.27 -8.14
CA PRO A 6 10.94 5.89 -6.99
C PRO A 6 12.39 6.32 -7.23
N LYS A 7 13.18 5.53 -7.98
CA LYS A 7 14.55 5.89 -8.31
C LYS A 7 14.61 7.19 -9.15
N ARG A 8 13.82 7.26 -10.22
CA ARG A 8 13.75 8.46 -11.07
C ARG A 8 13.29 9.70 -10.30
N ILE A 9 12.38 9.53 -9.33
CA ILE A 9 11.97 10.63 -8.46
C ILE A 9 13.14 11.11 -7.60
N ILE A 10 13.89 10.18 -6.98
CA ILE A 10 15.08 10.51 -6.18
C ILE A 10 16.11 11.23 -7.05
N GLU A 11 16.45 10.70 -8.21
CA GLU A 11 17.39 11.31 -9.16
C GLU A 11 16.98 12.72 -9.56
N LYS A 12 15.69 12.95 -9.85
CA LYS A 12 15.15 14.26 -10.19
C LYS A 12 15.38 15.32 -9.10
N TYR A 13 15.31 14.93 -7.84
CA TYR A 13 15.43 15.84 -6.70
C TYR A 13 16.82 15.80 -6.05
N GLN A 14 17.74 15.00 -6.56
CA GLN A 14 19.10 14.91 -6.05
C GLN A 14 19.80 16.29 -6.11
N GLY A 15 20.37 16.73 -4.99
CA GLY A 15 21.05 18.01 -4.90
C GLY A 15 20.15 19.24 -4.77
N THR A 16 18.82 19.08 -4.72
CA THR A 16 17.88 20.21 -4.56
C THR A 16 17.70 20.64 -3.10
N THR A 17 18.09 19.79 -2.16
CA THR A 17 18.01 20.05 -0.71
C THR A 17 19.37 20.44 -0.14
N ARG A 18 19.39 21.41 0.77
CA ARG A 18 20.63 21.88 1.46
C ARG A 18 20.95 21.08 2.74
N ASN A 19 20.14 20.09 3.09
CA ASN A 19 20.19 19.30 4.32
C ASN A 19 20.16 17.80 3.99
N GLU A 20 20.23 16.96 4.99
CA GLU A 20 20.22 15.49 4.89
C GLU A 20 18.91 14.87 4.32
N PHE A 21 17.91 15.70 4.00
CA PHE A 21 16.67 15.24 3.42
C PHE A 21 16.82 14.96 1.91
N ILE A 22 16.26 13.82 1.47
CA ILE A 22 16.25 13.43 0.05
C ILE A 22 15.33 14.36 -0.77
N PHE A 23 14.23 14.83 -0.17
CA PHE A 23 13.24 15.67 -0.84
C PHE A 23 13.02 17.00 -0.09
N PRO A 24 12.77 18.10 -0.82
CA PRO A 24 12.36 19.37 -0.23
C PRO A 24 10.88 19.32 0.18
N VAL A 25 10.52 18.46 1.14
CA VAL A 25 9.14 18.24 1.54
C VAL A 25 8.68 19.36 2.49
N PRO A 26 7.59 20.08 2.17
CA PRO A 26 7.01 21.08 3.06
C PRO A 26 6.31 20.39 4.25
N THR A 27 5.81 21.18 5.18
CA THR A 27 5.07 20.65 6.35
C THR A 27 3.82 19.86 5.90
N ASN A 28 3.35 18.94 6.75
CA ASN A 28 2.10 18.18 6.48
C ASN A 28 0.90 19.10 6.23
N ALA A 29 0.81 20.22 6.94
CA ALA A 29 -0.27 21.20 6.74
C ALA A 29 -0.22 21.78 5.32
N THR A 30 0.96 22.19 4.88
CA THR A 30 1.18 22.72 3.53
C THR A 30 0.89 21.66 2.46
N CYS A 31 1.38 20.42 2.64
CA CYS A 31 1.06 19.31 1.74
C CYS A 31 -0.44 19.08 1.61
N ASN A 32 -1.16 19.04 2.73
CA ASN A 32 -2.61 18.82 2.72
C ASN A 32 -3.37 19.96 2.04
N THR A 33 -2.91 21.19 2.18
CA THR A 33 -3.48 22.34 1.47
C THR A 33 -3.30 22.19 -0.05
N HIS A 34 -2.12 21.79 -0.50
CA HIS A 34 -1.86 21.57 -1.93
C HIS A 34 -2.66 20.37 -2.48
N ILE A 35 -2.76 19.28 -1.71
CA ILE A 35 -3.56 18.11 -2.09
C ILE A 35 -5.03 18.53 -2.25
N GLY A 36 -5.59 19.30 -1.31
CA GLY A 36 -6.97 19.81 -1.42
C GLY A 36 -7.20 20.59 -2.71
N LYS A 37 -6.30 21.52 -3.05
CA LYS A 37 -6.36 22.28 -4.30
C LYS A 37 -6.26 21.39 -5.55
N LEU A 38 -5.45 20.33 -5.51
CA LEU A 38 -5.34 19.38 -6.62
C LEU A 38 -6.62 18.57 -6.81
N VAL A 39 -7.22 18.11 -5.71
CA VAL A 39 -8.50 17.36 -5.74
C VAL A 39 -9.62 18.24 -6.31
N GLU A 40 -9.70 19.49 -5.85
CA GLU A 40 -10.66 20.46 -6.37
C GLU A 40 -10.46 20.75 -7.86
N LYS A 41 -9.21 21.03 -8.28
CA LYS A 41 -8.87 21.29 -9.68
C LYS A 41 -9.10 20.08 -10.59
N ALA A 42 -8.99 18.87 -10.06
CA ALA A 42 -9.27 17.62 -10.77
C ALA A 42 -10.77 17.25 -10.76
N GLU A 43 -11.62 18.08 -10.14
CA GLU A 43 -13.06 17.84 -10.04
C GLU A 43 -13.42 16.49 -9.41
N ILE A 44 -12.55 15.99 -8.51
CA ILE A 44 -12.76 14.71 -7.83
C ILE A 44 -13.76 14.91 -6.69
N ILE A 45 -14.93 14.28 -6.81
CA ILE A 45 -15.96 14.28 -5.78
C ILE A 45 -15.66 13.19 -4.75
N THR A 46 -15.42 13.56 -3.49
CA THR A 46 -15.17 12.64 -2.39
C THR A 46 -15.96 13.01 -1.16
N GLU A 47 -16.49 12.03 -0.43
CA GLU A 47 -17.17 12.25 0.85
C GLU A 47 -16.21 12.67 1.96
N GLN A 48 -14.95 12.26 1.87
CA GLN A 48 -13.93 12.52 2.87
C GLN A 48 -12.80 13.38 2.30
N LYS A 49 -12.26 14.24 3.16
CA LYS A 49 -11.11 15.08 2.80
C LYS A 49 -9.90 14.21 2.44
N VAL A 50 -9.40 14.35 1.21
CA VAL A 50 -8.17 13.72 0.77
C VAL A 50 -6.96 14.43 1.40
N THR A 51 -6.07 13.66 2.01
CA THR A 51 -4.89 14.18 2.71
C THR A 51 -3.66 13.37 2.32
N PHE A 52 -2.48 13.83 2.73
CA PHE A 52 -1.24 13.07 2.58
C PHE A 52 -1.34 11.68 3.24
N HIS A 53 -2.09 11.58 4.34
CA HIS A 53 -2.33 10.31 5.03
C HIS A 53 -3.20 9.34 4.20
N THR A 54 -4.10 9.88 3.37
CA THR A 54 -4.91 9.07 2.44
C THR A 54 -4.04 8.28 1.47
N ALA A 55 -2.98 8.89 0.92
CA ALA A 55 -2.03 8.19 0.05
C ALA A 55 -1.33 7.02 0.77
N ARG A 56 -0.99 7.21 2.06
CA ARG A 56 -0.41 6.17 2.91
C ARG A 56 -1.39 5.02 3.15
N HIS A 57 -2.67 5.32 3.39
CA HIS A 57 -3.72 4.31 3.52
C HIS A 57 -3.93 3.54 2.22
N THR A 58 -3.99 4.24 1.09
CA THR A 58 -4.10 3.61 -0.24
C THR A 58 -2.94 2.65 -0.50
N PHE A 59 -1.69 3.08 -0.23
CA PHE A 59 -0.53 2.21 -0.34
C PHE A 59 -0.68 0.96 0.52
N GLY A 60 -1.05 1.13 1.80
CA GLY A 60 -1.21 0.01 2.74
C GLY A 60 -2.26 -1.00 2.27
N THR A 61 -3.40 -0.51 1.81
CA THR A 61 -4.51 -1.36 1.33
C THR A 61 -4.14 -2.09 0.03
N MET A 62 -3.57 -1.38 -0.95
CA MET A 62 -3.17 -1.97 -2.23
C MET A 62 -2.15 -3.09 -2.03
N PHE A 63 -1.05 -2.82 -1.33
CA PHE A 63 0.01 -3.80 -1.13
C PHE A 63 -0.47 -5.03 -0.36
N LEU A 64 -1.34 -4.84 0.63
CA LEU A 64 -1.92 -5.96 1.36
C LEU A 64 -2.86 -6.80 0.47
N THR A 65 -3.65 -6.15 -0.38
CA THR A 65 -4.55 -6.81 -1.34
C THR A 65 -3.77 -7.59 -2.40
N ASP A 66 -2.59 -7.07 -2.78
CA ASP A 66 -1.68 -7.73 -3.73
C ASP A 66 -0.81 -8.83 -3.08
N GLY A 67 -1.07 -9.17 -1.81
CA GLY A 67 -0.47 -10.32 -1.15
C GLY A 67 0.81 -10.01 -0.37
N VAL A 68 1.21 -8.74 -0.21
CA VAL A 68 2.35 -8.40 0.64
C VAL A 68 2.02 -8.75 2.10
N PRO A 69 2.88 -9.53 2.80
CA PRO A 69 2.64 -9.88 4.19
C PRO A 69 2.53 -8.66 5.10
N LEU A 70 1.62 -8.72 6.07
CA LEU A 70 1.37 -7.61 7.00
C LEU A 70 2.64 -7.13 7.73
N GLN A 71 3.52 -8.07 8.09
CA GLN A 71 4.80 -7.78 8.76
C GLN A 71 5.73 -6.97 7.85
N SER A 72 5.82 -7.34 6.58
CA SER A 72 6.61 -6.60 5.59
C SER A 72 6.03 -5.21 5.35
N LEU A 73 4.72 -5.12 5.18
CA LEU A 73 4.01 -3.85 5.02
C LEU A 73 4.22 -2.93 6.23
N SER A 74 4.15 -3.47 7.45
CA SER A 74 4.40 -2.71 8.68
C SER A 74 5.80 -2.06 8.69
N LYS A 75 6.82 -2.81 8.27
CA LYS A 75 8.19 -2.29 8.14
C LYS A 75 8.32 -1.26 7.03
N MET A 76 7.70 -1.49 5.87
CA MET A 76 7.69 -0.54 4.74
C MET A 76 7.05 0.79 5.13
N LEU A 77 6.00 0.75 5.93
CA LEU A 77 5.33 1.94 6.46
C LEU A 77 6.05 2.58 7.65
N GLY A 78 7.10 1.97 8.18
CA GLY A 78 7.85 2.48 9.34
C GLY A 78 7.05 2.43 10.64
N HIS A 79 6.09 1.53 10.77
CA HIS A 79 5.32 1.39 12.00
C HIS A 79 6.15 0.69 13.09
N LYS A 80 6.21 1.29 14.27
CA LYS A 80 6.88 0.69 15.45
C LYS A 80 6.09 -0.51 15.99
N ASN A 81 4.77 -0.49 15.87
CA ASN A 81 3.88 -1.56 16.32
C ASN A 81 3.03 -2.07 15.14
N ILE A 82 2.99 -3.39 14.97
CA ILE A 82 2.22 -4.04 13.92
C ILE A 82 0.70 -3.80 14.04
N SER A 83 0.21 -3.57 15.26
CA SER A 83 -1.20 -3.23 15.49
C SER A 83 -1.65 -2.01 14.71
N THR A 84 -0.75 -1.04 14.46
CA THR A 84 -1.04 0.13 13.62
C THR A 84 -1.29 -0.27 12.16
N THR A 85 -0.71 -1.38 11.70
CA THR A 85 -0.89 -1.89 10.33
C THR A 85 -2.14 -2.76 10.22
N GLN A 86 -2.62 -3.32 11.33
CA GLN A 86 -3.81 -4.17 11.36
C GLN A 86 -5.09 -3.44 10.93
N ILE A 87 -5.12 -2.10 10.95
CA ILE A 87 -6.22 -1.32 10.40
C ILE A 87 -6.46 -1.62 8.90
N TYR A 88 -5.41 -2.00 8.17
CA TYR A 88 -5.48 -2.41 6.75
C TYR A 88 -5.88 -3.88 6.60
N ALA A 89 -5.76 -4.67 7.66
CA ALA A 89 -6.03 -6.10 7.68
C ALA A 89 -7.52 -6.44 7.86
N LYS A 90 -8.43 -5.49 7.65
CA LYS A 90 -9.84 -5.83 7.46
C LYS A 90 -9.90 -6.74 6.25
N ILE A 91 -9.88 -8.05 6.53
CA ILE A 91 -9.88 -9.11 5.51
C ILE A 91 -11.12 -8.89 4.67
N THR A 92 -10.92 -8.41 3.44
CA THR A 92 -12.00 -8.29 2.48
C THR A 92 -12.31 -9.68 1.93
N SER A 93 -13.57 -9.95 1.60
CA SER A 93 -13.97 -11.21 0.93
C SER A 93 -13.13 -11.46 -0.32
N GLN A 94 -12.74 -10.40 -1.03
CA GLN A 94 -11.85 -10.47 -2.19
C GLN A 94 -10.45 -11.00 -1.85
N LYS A 95 -9.88 -10.63 -0.71
CA LYS A 95 -8.57 -11.16 -0.31
C LYS A 95 -8.66 -12.62 0.06
N ILE A 96 -9.70 -13.03 0.79
CA ILE A 96 -9.94 -14.45 1.11
C ILE A 96 -10.05 -15.27 -0.18
N SER A 97 -10.84 -14.80 -1.15
CA SER A 97 -10.98 -15.47 -2.44
C SER A 97 -9.64 -15.62 -3.16
N LYS A 98 -8.87 -14.53 -3.29
CA LYS A 98 -7.53 -14.57 -3.91
C LYS A 98 -6.57 -15.52 -3.19
N ASP A 99 -6.57 -15.52 -1.86
CA ASP A 99 -5.72 -16.41 -1.08
C ASP A 99 -6.13 -17.88 -1.29
N MET A 100 -7.43 -18.18 -1.39
CA MET A 100 -7.94 -19.52 -1.73
C MET A 100 -7.58 -19.92 -3.16
N ASP A 101 -7.69 -19.01 -4.13
CA ASP A 101 -7.30 -19.27 -5.52
C ASP A 101 -5.82 -19.66 -5.66
N LEU A 102 -4.96 -19.14 -4.78
CA LEU A 102 -3.54 -19.49 -4.74
C LEU A 102 -3.27 -20.86 -4.10
N VAL A 103 -4.11 -21.28 -3.17
CA VAL A 103 -3.95 -22.51 -2.39
C VAL A 103 -4.63 -23.70 -3.07
N THR A 104 -5.82 -23.50 -3.61
CA THR A 104 -6.63 -24.56 -4.23
C THR A 104 -5.86 -25.42 -5.24
N PRO A 105 -5.10 -24.87 -6.21
CA PRO A 105 -4.37 -25.69 -7.17
C PRO A 105 -3.33 -26.62 -6.55
N LYS A 106 -2.76 -26.22 -5.39
CA LYS A 106 -1.74 -27.02 -4.69
C LYS A 106 -2.32 -28.28 -4.03
N PHE A 107 -3.60 -28.22 -3.68
CA PHE A 107 -4.29 -29.33 -3.02
C PHE A 107 -5.11 -30.20 -3.98
N LYS A 108 -5.33 -29.72 -5.21
CA LYS A 108 -6.17 -30.42 -6.20
C LYS A 108 -5.73 -31.87 -6.46
N ALA A 109 -4.44 -32.09 -6.62
CA ALA A 109 -3.91 -33.45 -6.83
C ALA A 109 -4.13 -34.37 -5.61
N MET A 110 -4.11 -33.80 -4.40
CA MET A 110 -4.38 -34.54 -3.17
C MET A 110 -5.87 -34.86 -3.03
N GLU A 111 -6.76 -33.94 -3.40
CA GLU A 111 -8.20 -34.15 -3.45
C GLU A 111 -8.58 -35.24 -4.46
N GLU A 112 -8.00 -35.20 -5.66
CA GLU A 112 -8.20 -36.21 -6.69
C GLU A 112 -7.74 -37.59 -6.21
N ALA A 113 -6.57 -37.68 -5.59
CA ALA A 113 -6.08 -38.95 -5.02
C ALA A 113 -7.00 -39.48 -3.90
N PHE A 114 -7.52 -38.59 -3.06
CA PHE A 114 -8.45 -38.99 -2.00
C PHE A 114 -9.78 -39.49 -2.58
N MET A 115 -10.32 -38.79 -3.57
CA MET A 115 -11.58 -39.21 -4.25
C MET A 115 -11.45 -40.53 -4.98
N MET A 116 -10.24 -40.92 -5.43
CA MET A 116 -10.01 -42.26 -6.04
C MET A 116 -9.87 -43.38 -5.01
N ALA A 117 -9.60 -43.01 -3.73
CA ALA A 117 -9.40 -43.99 -2.67
C ALA A 117 -10.68 -44.39 -1.90
N ILE A 118 -11.77 -43.61 -2.11
CA ILE A 118 -13.11 -43.89 -1.55
C ILE A 118 -13.98 -44.53 -2.58
#